data_739df92742040c434af09f83fd255f29
#
_entry.id   739df92742040c434af09f83fd255f29
#
_cell.length_a   1.000
_cell.length_b   1.000
_cell.length_c   1.000
_cell.angle_alpha   90.00
_cell.angle_beta   90.00
_cell.angle_gamma   90.00
#
_symmetry.space_group_name_H-M   'P 1'
#
loop_
_entity.id
_entity.type
_entity.pdbx_description
1 polymer ?
#
loop_
_entity_poly.entity_id
_entity_poly.type
_entity_poly.pdbx_seq_one_letter_code
_entity_poly.pdbx_strand_id
1 'polypeptide(L)'
;LAQPMKENLPISWFTFEYETLTELQRLSKEKKEIVLLTQTFASPSTKSLIEKFKAKFKSVTHIPYDSISESEALDAFEAKYGIRGLSNYDFSNSKIIISIGADFLGDWQGGGFDCSYAKGRVPDSGVMSRHIQFESNMTLSGANADLRVPLRINEQKLVLIEIYKSLFGDNKVNLESNLQLSKNLQNIVHTTIKELKSAKAGAVVI
;
A
#
# COMPACT_ATOMS: atom_id res chain seq x y z
N LEU A 1 15.99 -9.67 -17.83
CA LEU A 1 17.38 -9.83 -18.26
C LEU A 1 17.93 -11.14 -17.72
N ALA A 2 18.43 -12.00 -18.59
CA ALA A 2 19.02 -13.29 -18.17
C ALA A 2 20.47 -13.17 -17.68
N GLN A 3 21.15 -12.06 -18.04
CA GLN A 3 22.54 -11.79 -17.69
C GLN A 3 22.83 -10.28 -17.70
N PRO A 4 23.92 -9.83 -17.05
CA PRO A 4 24.32 -8.43 -17.08
C PRO A 4 24.69 -7.96 -18.49
N MET A 5 24.46 -6.69 -18.75
CA MET A 5 24.75 -6.06 -20.03
C MET A 5 25.66 -4.86 -19.85
N LYS A 6 26.62 -4.65 -20.75
CA LYS A 6 27.45 -3.45 -20.83
C LYS A 6 27.49 -3.00 -22.30
N GLU A 7 27.13 -1.73 -22.56
CA GLU A 7 27.07 -1.16 -23.92
C GLU A 7 26.24 -2.04 -24.90
N ASN A 8 25.12 -2.56 -24.42
CA ASN A 8 24.24 -3.50 -25.14
C ASN A 8 24.85 -4.89 -25.47
N LEU A 9 26.01 -5.21 -24.90
CA LEU A 9 26.63 -6.53 -25.03
C LEU A 9 26.52 -7.31 -23.72
N PRO A 10 26.26 -8.61 -23.77
CA PRO A 10 26.20 -9.45 -22.58
C PRO A 10 27.60 -9.60 -21.98
N ILE A 11 27.69 -9.50 -20.65
CA ILE A 11 28.91 -9.76 -19.88
C ILE A 11 28.68 -10.82 -18.82
N SER A 12 29.74 -11.43 -18.30
CA SER A 12 29.62 -12.39 -17.22
C SER A 12 29.27 -11.71 -15.89
N TRP A 13 28.62 -12.44 -14.97
CA TRP A 13 28.40 -11.98 -13.61
C TRP A 13 29.69 -11.62 -12.89
N PHE A 14 30.74 -12.42 -13.10
CA PHE A 14 32.08 -12.13 -12.54
C PHE A 14 32.61 -10.78 -13.01
N THR A 15 32.53 -10.50 -14.30
CA THR A 15 32.99 -9.20 -14.87
C THR A 15 32.16 -8.04 -14.29
N PHE A 16 30.83 -8.21 -14.22
CA PHE A 16 29.93 -7.21 -13.65
C PHE A 16 30.27 -6.91 -12.18
N GLU A 17 30.41 -7.93 -11.36
CA GLU A 17 30.73 -7.76 -9.93
C GLU A 17 32.10 -7.10 -9.72
N TYR A 18 33.11 -7.54 -10.46
CA TYR A 18 34.47 -7.01 -10.37
C TYR A 18 34.53 -5.53 -10.77
N GLU A 19 33.96 -5.18 -11.92
CA GLU A 19 33.95 -3.78 -12.41
C GLU A 19 33.15 -2.87 -11.49
N THR A 20 31.95 -3.31 -11.06
CA THR A 20 31.09 -2.55 -10.15
C THR A 20 31.79 -2.29 -8.81
N LEU A 21 32.37 -3.33 -8.22
CA LEU A 21 33.07 -3.19 -6.94
C LEU A 21 34.29 -2.25 -7.06
N THR A 22 35.07 -2.38 -8.15
CA THR A 22 36.24 -1.55 -8.42
C THR A 22 35.83 -0.07 -8.54
N GLU A 23 34.73 0.21 -9.26
CA GLU A 23 34.24 1.58 -9.44
C GLU A 23 33.70 2.18 -8.13
N LEU A 24 32.93 1.42 -7.36
CA LEU A 24 32.45 1.85 -6.05
C LEU A 24 33.60 2.17 -5.09
N GLN A 25 34.68 1.36 -5.10
CA GLN A 25 35.86 1.61 -4.29
C GLN A 25 36.61 2.88 -4.75
N ARG A 26 36.71 3.09 -6.06
CA ARG A 26 37.32 4.31 -6.65
C ARG A 26 36.56 5.55 -6.22
N LEU A 27 35.22 5.57 -6.42
CA LEU A 27 34.35 6.69 -6.07
C LEU A 27 34.40 7.00 -4.57
N SER A 28 34.37 5.96 -3.73
CA SER A 28 34.48 6.13 -2.28
C SER A 28 35.83 6.71 -1.85
N LYS A 29 36.94 6.28 -2.48
CA LYS A 29 38.28 6.80 -2.23
C LYS A 29 38.42 8.27 -2.67
N GLU A 30 37.82 8.63 -3.80
CA GLU A 30 37.79 10.00 -4.33
C GLU A 30 36.75 10.88 -3.59
N LYS A 31 36.04 10.36 -2.62
CA LYS A 31 34.96 11.06 -1.89
C LYS A 31 33.84 11.59 -2.81
N LYS A 32 33.64 10.95 -3.96
CA LYS A 32 32.51 11.27 -4.84
C LYS A 32 31.22 10.69 -4.29
N GLU A 33 30.13 11.42 -4.48
CA GLU A 33 28.82 10.97 -4.05
C GLU A 33 28.37 9.73 -4.83
N ILE A 34 27.87 8.75 -4.10
CA ILE A 34 27.23 7.54 -4.63
C ILE A 34 25.78 7.58 -4.20
N VAL A 35 24.85 7.61 -5.16
CA VAL A 35 23.43 7.57 -4.88
C VAL A 35 22.91 6.14 -5.03
N LEU A 36 22.37 5.61 -3.96
CA LEU A 36 21.60 4.34 -3.97
C LEU A 36 20.13 4.68 -4.10
N LEU A 37 19.57 4.48 -5.29
CA LEU A 37 18.17 4.71 -5.57
C LEU A 37 17.40 3.41 -5.44
N THR A 38 16.34 3.39 -4.62
CA THR A 38 15.47 2.23 -4.43
C THR A 38 14.01 2.64 -4.41
N GLN A 39 13.10 1.70 -4.52
CA GLN A 39 11.72 1.88 -4.08
C GLN A 39 11.62 1.84 -2.55
N THR A 40 10.50 2.28 -1.98
CA THR A 40 10.17 2.08 -0.57
C THR A 40 9.96 0.59 -0.28
N PHE A 41 10.43 0.12 0.87
CA PHE A 41 10.24 -1.25 1.33
C PHE A 41 10.14 -1.31 2.85
N ALA A 42 9.42 -2.30 3.37
CA ALA A 42 9.24 -2.55 4.81
C ALA A 42 10.09 -3.73 5.33
N SER A 43 11.10 -4.18 4.56
CA SER A 43 11.95 -5.33 4.90
C SER A 43 13.09 -4.95 5.84
N PRO A 44 13.13 -5.47 7.09
CA PRO A 44 14.24 -5.22 8.03
C PRO A 44 15.58 -5.74 7.51
N SER A 45 15.60 -6.86 6.78
CA SER A 45 16.82 -7.42 6.20
C SER A 45 17.40 -6.54 5.10
N THR A 46 16.55 -5.99 4.22
CA THR A 46 16.97 -5.03 3.19
C THR A 46 17.48 -3.75 3.82
N LYS A 47 16.81 -3.22 4.86
CA LYS A 47 17.30 -2.06 5.61
C LYS A 47 18.69 -2.32 6.20
N SER A 48 18.90 -3.47 6.85
CA SER A 48 20.20 -3.86 7.40
C SER A 48 21.28 -3.94 6.33
N LEU A 49 20.95 -4.45 5.14
CA LEU A 49 21.88 -4.54 4.00
C LEU A 49 22.29 -3.15 3.49
N ILE A 50 21.33 -2.23 3.37
CA ILE A 50 21.60 -0.84 2.98
C ILE A 50 22.50 -0.15 4.00
N GLU A 51 22.27 -0.31 5.29
CA GLU A 51 23.15 0.28 6.32
C GLU A 51 24.57 -0.29 6.26
N LYS A 52 24.72 -1.60 5.99
CA LYS A 52 26.05 -2.21 5.75
C LYS A 52 26.72 -1.65 4.50
N PHE A 53 25.96 -1.42 3.43
CA PHE A 53 26.46 -0.82 2.19
C PHE A 53 26.95 0.62 2.44
N LYS A 54 26.15 1.46 3.12
CA LYS A 54 26.53 2.82 3.53
C LYS A 54 27.76 2.85 4.44
N ALA A 55 27.87 1.91 5.37
CA ALA A 55 29.02 1.80 6.25
C ALA A 55 30.30 1.44 5.49
N LYS A 56 30.20 0.60 4.44
CA LYS A 56 31.33 0.21 3.60
C LYS A 56 31.77 1.32 2.66
N PHE A 57 30.82 2.06 2.08
CA PHE A 57 31.08 3.15 1.12
C PHE A 57 30.58 4.47 1.71
N LYS A 58 31.46 5.20 2.39
CA LYS A 58 31.12 6.37 3.26
C LYS A 58 30.45 7.56 2.56
N SER A 59 30.47 7.62 1.23
CA SER A 59 29.86 8.68 0.43
C SER A 59 28.50 8.31 -0.17
N VAL A 60 27.81 7.31 0.40
CA VAL A 60 26.52 6.83 -0.12
C VAL A 60 25.37 7.62 0.47
N THR A 61 24.56 8.22 -0.40
CA THR A 61 23.23 8.76 -0.09
C THR A 61 22.15 7.76 -0.55
N HIS A 62 21.29 7.33 0.36
CA HIS A 62 20.16 6.47 0.01
C HIS A 62 18.91 7.32 -0.25
N ILE A 63 18.32 7.18 -1.42
CA ILE A 63 17.10 7.90 -1.83
C ILE A 63 16.02 6.87 -2.19
N PRO A 64 14.97 6.71 -1.38
CA PRO A 64 13.79 5.98 -1.79
C PRO A 64 12.95 6.84 -2.75
N TYR A 65 12.54 6.26 -3.88
CA TYR A 65 11.68 6.90 -4.86
C TYR A 65 10.64 5.93 -5.39
N ASP A 66 9.38 6.31 -5.23
CA ASP A 66 8.24 5.53 -5.72
C ASP A 66 7.40 6.41 -6.65
N SER A 67 7.01 5.88 -7.79
CA SER A 67 6.07 6.54 -8.70
C SER A 67 4.64 6.54 -8.15
N ILE A 68 4.31 5.50 -7.37
CA ILE A 68 3.12 5.42 -6.51
C ILE A 68 3.64 5.16 -5.11
N SER A 69 3.57 6.16 -4.24
CA SER A 69 4.23 6.12 -2.93
C SER A 69 3.37 5.45 -1.86
N GLU A 70 3.97 4.51 -1.13
CA GLU A 70 3.42 3.95 0.12
C GLU A 70 3.85 4.77 1.37
N SER A 71 4.59 5.87 1.17
CA SER A 71 5.14 6.70 2.26
C SER A 71 4.05 7.21 3.20
N GLU A 72 2.89 7.63 2.67
CA GLU A 72 1.78 8.15 3.47
C GLU A 72 1.22 7.10 4.42
N ALA A 73 1.13 5.83 3.98
CA ALA A 73 0.71 4.72 4.83
C ALA A 73 1.73 4.44 5.95
N LEU A 74 3.03 4.48 5.61
CA LEU A 74 4.12 4.35 6.58
C LEU A 74 4.13 5.48 7.60
N ASP A 75 3.94 6.73 7.16
CA ASP A 75 3.90 7.92 8.01
C ASP A 75 2.68 7.90 8.93
N ALA A 76 1.51 7.51 8.41
CA ALA A 76 0.29 7.36 9.21
C ALA A 76 0.43 6.27 10.29
N PHE A 77 1.08 5.14 9.95
CA PHE A 77 1.34 4.07 10.89
C PHE A 77 2.32 4.53 11.99
N GLU A 78 3.40 5.23 11.60
CA GLU A 78 4.37 5.79 12.54
C GLU A 78 3.73 6.83 13.48
N ALA A 79 2.91 7.72 12.96
CA ALA A 79 2.18 8.71 13.76
C ALA A 79 1.23 8.07 14.79
N LYS A 80 0.67 6.90 14.47
CA LYS A 80 -0.26 6.18 15.34
C LYS A 80 0.43 5.27 16.35
N TYR A 81 1.50 4.58 15.94
CA TYR A 81 2.11 3.49 16.73
C TYR A 81 3.56 3.76 17.13
N GLY A 82 4.17 4.87 16.70
CA GLY A 82 5.56 5.23 17.01
C GLY A 82 6.61 4.39 16.26
N ILE A 83 6.20 3.56 15.33
CA ILE A 83 7.08 2.68 14.53
C ILE A 83 6.72 2.83 13.06
N ARG A 84 7.71 3.06 12.22
CA ARG A 84 7.52 3.12 10.76
C ARG A 84 7.37 1.72 10.18
N GLY A 85 6.18 1.38 9.71
CA GLY A 85 5.84 0.06 9.18
C GLY A 85 4.52 0.06 8.43
N LEU A 86 4.18 -1.08 7.86
CA LEU A 86 2.88 -1.32 7.22
C LEU A 86 2.04 -2.26 8.10
N SER A 87 0.73 -2.05 8.07
CA SER A 87 -0.22 -2.89 8.79
C SER A 87 -0.29 -4.28 8.18
N ASN A 88 -0.37 -5.31 9.01
CA ASN A 88 -0.73 -6.65 8.56
C ASN A 88 -2.20 -6.91 8.94
N TYR A 89 -3.07 -7.01 7.93
CA TYR A 89 -4.50 -7.18 8.10
C TYR A 89 -4.88 -8.67 8.11
N ASP A 90 -5.66 -9.08 9.10
CA ASP A 90 -6.30 -10.39 9.13
C ASP A 90 -7.81 -10.25 8.88
N PHE A 91 -8.25 -10.63 7.69
CA PHE A 91 -9.65 -10.56 7.29
C PHE A 91 -10.48 -11.77 7.70
N SER A 92 -9.88 -12.81 8.32
CA SER A 92 -10.56 -14.09 8.59
C SER A 92 -11.81 -14.00 9.47
N ASN A 93 -11.86 -12.99 10.36
CA ASN A 93 -12.97 -12.75 11.27
C ASN A 93 -13.80 -11.52 10.88
N SER A 94 -13.56 -10.94 9.70
CA SER A 94 -14.29 -9.76 9.26
C SER A 94 -15.71 -10.11 8.82
N LYS A 95 -16.69 -9.37 9.32
CA LYS A 95 -18.10 -9.45 8.87
C LYS A 95 -18.34 -8.57 7.65
N ILE A 96 -17.69 -7.41 7.63
CA ILE A 96 -17.72 -6.47 6.52
C ILE A 96 -16.32 -5.91 6.28
N ILE A 97 -15.94 -5.85 5.01
CA ILE A 97 -14.73 -5.23 4.50
C ILE A 97 -15.14 -4.11 3.56
N ILE A 98 -14.73 -2.89 3.86
CA ILE A 98 -14.91 -1.72 2.99
C ILE A 98 -13.52 -1.29 2.54
N SER A 99 -13.27 -1.44 1.25
CA SER A 99 -12.00 -1.05 0.65
C SER A 99 -12.18 0.19 -0.23
N ILE A 100 -11.29 1.16 -0.09
CA ILE A 100 -11.31 2.43 -0.83
C ILE A 100 -9.99 2.57 -1.57
N GLY A 101 -9.97 2.09 -2.82
CA GLY A 101 -8.81 2.12 -3.70
C GLY A 101 -7.73 1.09 -3.40
N ALA A 102 -7.84 0.30 -2.33
CA ALA A 102 -6.84 -0.70 -1.99
C ALA A 102 -7.10 -2.03 -2.71
N ASP A 103 -6.17 -2.46 -3.56
CA ASP A 103 -6.20 -3.78 -4.20
C ASP A 103 -5.50 -4.82 -3.32
N PHE A 104 -6.09 -5.11 -2.16
CA PHE A 104 -5.49 -5.98 -1.15
C PHE A 104 -5.44 -7.48 -1.55
N LEU A 105 -6.14 -7.91 -2.60
CA LEU A 105 -5.98 -9.23 -3.20
C LEU A 105 -4.92 -9.25 -4.30
N GLY A 106 -4.43 -8.07 -4.72
CA GLY A 106 -3.29 -7.89 -5.60
C GLY A 106 -1.99 -7.69 -4.83
N ASP A 107 -1.24 -6.65 -5.21
CA ASP A 107 0.08 -6.35 -4.66
C ASP A 107 0.11 -5.19 -3.64
N TRP A 108 -1.06 -4.71 -3.21
CA TRP A 108 -1.18 -3.62 -2.24
C TRP A 108 -0.41 -3.94 -0.95
N GLN A 109 0.47 -3.04 -0.53
CA GLN A 109 1.36 -3.18 0.62
C GLN A 109 2.17 -4.49 0.66
N GLY A 110 2.50 -5.05 -0.51
CA GLY A 110 3.27 -6.28 -0.63
C GLY A 110 2.44 -7.57 -0.66
N GLY A 111 1.10 -7.47 -0.64
CA GLY A 111 0.19 -8.60 -0.79
C GLY A 111 0.13 -9.53 0.43
N GLY A 112 -0.39 -10.75 0.19
CA GLY A 112 -0.43 -11.82 1.22
C GLY A 112 -1.69 -11.82 2.08
N PHE A 113 -2.71 -11.03 1.74
CA PHE A 113 -3.98 -10.93 2.49
C PHE A 113 -5.05 -11.92 2.00
N ASP A 114 -4.81 -12.56 0.86
CA ASP A 114 -5.73 -13.49 0.18
C ASP A 114 -6.12 -14.68 1.04
N CYS A 115 -5.17 -15.29 1.77
CA CYS A 115 -5.43 -16.43 2.64
C CYS A 115 -6.40 -16.10 3.78
N SER A 116 -6.26 -14.93 4.42
CA SER A 116 -7.14 -14.51 5.49
C SER A 116 -8.51 -14.08 4.95
N TYR A 117 -8.55 -13.41 3.80
CA TYR A 117 -9.77 -13.08 3.11
C TYR A 117 -10.56 -14.32 2.70
N ALA A 118 -9.92 -15.32 2.09
CA ALA A 118 -10.56 -16.55 1.65
C ALA A 118 -11.26 -17.29 2.79
N LYS A 119 -10.68 -17.33 4.00
CA LYS A 119 -11.32 -17.94 5.18
C LYS A 119 -12.66 -17.32 5.52
N GLY A 120 -12.80 -16.00 5.40
CA GLY A 120 -14.06 -15.28 5.62
C GLY A 120 -15.07 -15.43 4.47
N ARG A 121 -14.63 -15.97 3.31
CA ARG A 121 -15.45 -16.11 2.09
C ARG A 121 -15.92 -17.55 1.85
N VAL A 122 -15.58 -18.49 2.72
CA VAL A 122 -16.10 -19.87 2.69
C VAL A 122 -17.29 -19.95 3.63
N PRO A 123 -18.50 -20.22 3.12
CA PRO A 123 -19.74 -20.16 3.92
C PRO A 123 -20.01 -21.45 4.70
N ASP A 124 -18.98 -22.08 5.30
CA ASP A 124 -19.13 -23.35 6.03
C ASP A 124 -20.13 -23.25 7.19
N SER A 125 -20.28 -22.06 7.77
CA SER A 125 -21.23 -21.75 8.84
C SER A 125 -22.54 -21.10 8.32
N GLY A 126 -22.71 -20.99 7.00
CA GLY A 126 -23.82 -20.25 6.39
C GLY A 126 -23.68 -18.73 6.43
N VAL A 127 -22.57 -18.21 6.94
CA VAL A 127 -22.27 -16.77 7.02
C VAL A 127 -20.98 -16.47 6.27
N MET A 128 -21.05 -15.50 5.35
CA MET A 128 -19.90 -15.04 4.57
C MET A 128 -19.66 -13.56 4.83
N SER A 129 -18.40 -13.13 4.87
CA SER A 129 -18.04 -11.71 5.00
C SER A 129 -18.58 -10.91 3.81
N ARG A 130 -19.05 -9.71 4.07
CA ARG A 130 -19.48 -8.75 3.04
C ARG A 130 -18.30 -7.92 2.59
N HIS A 131 -18.05 -7.83 1.27
CA HIS A 131 -16.98 -7.01 0.70
C HIS A 131 -17.56 -5.92 -0.21
N ILE A 132 -17.26 -4.66 0.10
CA ILE A 132 -17.64 -3.48 -0.68
C ILE A 132 -16.35 -2.78 -1.13
N GLN A 133 -16.17 -2.64 -2.44
CA GLN A 133 -14.99 -2.05 -3.06
C GLN A 133 -15.35 -0.74 -3.77
N PHE A 134 -14.74 0.36 -3.33
CA PHE A 134 -14.77 1.66 -4.01
C PHE A 134 -13.46 1.86 -4.77
N GLU A 135 -13.50 1.92 -6.11
CA GLU A 135 -12.27 1.97 -6.90
C GLU A 135 -12.46 2.64 -8.26
N SER A 136 -11.36 3.14 -8.84
CA SER A 136 -11.39 3.77 -10.17
C SER A 136 -11.23 2.75 -11.29
N ASN A 137 -10.28 1.83 -11.13
CA ASN A 137 -10.03 0.74 -12.07
C ASN A 137 -10.55 -0.56 -11.48
N MET A 138 -10.93 -1.50 -12.35
CA MET A 138 -11.29 -2.84 -11.90
C MET A 138 -10.03 -3.59 -11.47
N THR A 139 -9.92 -3.83 -10.17
CA THR A 139 -8.82 -4.57 -9.57
C THR A 139 -9.21 -6.02 -9.27
N LEU A 140 -8.25 -6.83 -8.80
CA LEU A 140 -8.53 -8.18 -8.34
C LEU A 140 -9.48 -8.17 -7.12
N SER A 141 -9.28 -7.23 -6.20
CA SER A 141 -10.18 -7.02 -5.06
C SER A 141 -11.58 -6.62 -5.52
N GLY A 142 -11.70 -5.70 -6.48
CA GLY A 142 -12.98 -5.28 -7.04
C GLY A 142 -13.72 -6.38 -7.78
N ALA A 143 -13.00 -7.27 -8.47
CA ALA A 143 -13.57 -8.41 -9.16
C ALA A 143 -14.18 -9.46 -8.20
N ASN A 144 -13.70 -9.51 -6.95
CA ASN A 144 -14.18 -10.42 -5.90
C ASN A 144 -15.14 -9.76 -4.91
N ALA A 145 -15.46 -8.48 -5.07
CA ALA A 145 -16.36 -7.76 -4.18
C ALA A 145 -17.85 -8.15 -4.40
N ASP A 146 -18.63 -8.16 -3.32
CA ASP A 146 -20.10 -8.32 -3.40
C ASP A 146 -20.76 -7.06 -3.96
N LEU A 147 -20.15 -5.90 -3.71
CA LEU A 147 -20.55 -4.62 -4.28
C LEU A 147 -19.31 -3.85 -4.72
N ARG A 148 -19.13 -3.73 -6.01
CA ARG A 148 -18.13 -2.86 -6.61
C ARG A 148 -18.74 -1.51 -6.99
N VAL A 149 -18.17 -0.42 -6.52
CA VAL A 149 -18.62 0.96 -6.78
C VAL A 149 -17.53 1.69 -7.58
N PRO A 150 -17.68 1.81 -8.91
CA PRO A 150 -16.73 2.55 -9.72
C PRO A 150 -16.87 4.06 -9.46
N LEU A 151 -15.75 4.73 -9.20
CA LEU A 151 -15.70 6.14 -8.92
C LEU A 151 -14.32 6.74 -9.27
N ARG A 152 -14.24 8.06 -9.37
CA ARG A 152 -13.00 8.76 -9.66
C ARG A 152 -12.09 8.80 -8.44
N ILE A 153 -10.78 8.93 -8.65
CA ILE A 153 -9.79 8.99 -7.56
C ILE A 153 -10.11 10.10 -6.54
N ASN A 154 -10.52 11.27 -7.00
CA ASN A 154 -10.90 12.37 -6.10
C ASN A 154 -12.18 12.10 -5.30
N GLU A 155 -13.07 11.24 -5.78
CA GLU A 155 -14.28 10.83 -5.07
C GLU A 155 -13.99 9.80 -3.98
N GLN A 156 -12.92 9.00 -4.10
CA GLN A 156 -12.48 8.06 -3.06
C GLN A 156 -12.21 8.77 -1.73
N LYS A 157 -11.52 9.91 -1.79
CA LYS A 157 -11.24 10.75 -0.61
C LYS A 157 -12.55 11.25 0.03
N LEU A 158 -13.53 11.64 -0.77
CA LEU A 158 -14.84 12.10 -0.26
C LEU A 158 -15.59 10.95 0.41
N VAL A 159 -15.60 9.75 -0.18
CA VAL A 159 -16.21 8.55 0.42
C VAL A 159 -15.58 8.25 1.78
N LEU A 160 -14.25 8.25 1.86
CA LEU A 160 -13.54 8.01 3.13
C LEU A 160 -13.93 9.03 4.19
N ILE A 161 -14.03 10.31 3.82
CA ILE A 161 -14.38 11.38 4.73
C ILE A 161 -15.84 11.27 5.20
N GLU A 162 -16.77 10.93 4.33
CA GLU A 162 -18.16 10.71 4.71
C GLU A 162 -18.29 9.54 5.72
N ILE A 163 -17.57 8.44 5.48
CA ILE A 163 -17.49 7.33 6.43
C ILE A 163 -16.89 7.80 7.76
N TYR A 164 -15.77 8.51 7.72
CA TYR A 164 -15.10 9.00 8.93
C TYR A 164 -15.99 9.94 9.75
N LYS A 165 -16.62 10.93 9.11
CA LYS A 165 -17.55 11.86 9.75
C LYS A 165 -18.71 11.14 10.41
N SER A 166 -19.25 10.13 9.73
CA SER A 166 -20.36 9.34 10.25
C SER A 166 -20.02 8.51 11.48
N LEU A 167 -18.74 8.12 11.63
CA LEU A 167 -18.26 7.33 12.77
C LEU A 167 -17.80 8.21 13.94
N PHE A 168 -17.17 9.34 13.65
CA PHE A 168 -16.45 10.15 14.65
C PHE A 168 -16.97 11.58 14.84
N GLY A 169 -17.97 11.99 14.04
CA GLY A 169 -18.58 13.31 14.06
C GLY A 169 -17.93 14.33 13.10
N ASP A 170 -18.70 15.34 12.72
CA ASP A 170 -18.36 16.30 11.65
C ASP A 170 -17.20 17.24 11.96
N ASN A 171 -16.90 17.49 13.24
CA ASN A 171 -15.98 18.56 13.64
C ASN A 171 -14.48 18.21 13.49
N LYS A 172 -14.14 17.02 12.99
CA LYS A 172 -12.76 16.55 12.97
C LYS A 172 -12.05 16.65 11.62
N VAL A 173 -12.78 16.90 10.54
CA VAL A 173 -12.19 16.99 9.19
C VAL A 173 -12.80 18.17 8.44
N ASN A 174 -11.98 19.20 8.21
CA ASN A 174 -12.33 20.29 7.30
C ASN A 174 -11.80 19.97 5.89
N LEU A 175 -12.68 19.88 4.92
CA LEU A 175 -12.32 19.83 3.52
C LEU A 175 -12.57 21.16 2.87
N GLU A 176 -11.53 21.79 2.42
CA GLU A 176 -11.59 22.91 1.48
C GLU A 176 -11.82 22.38 0.05
N SER A 177 -12.94 21.71 -0.20
CA SER A 177 -13.26 21.30 -1.56
C SER A 177 -14.73 21.54 -1.87
N ASN A 178 -14.99 22.14 -3.04
CA ASN A 178 -16.33 22.29 -3.61
C ASN A 178 -16.84 21.00 -4.28
N LEU A 179 -16.10 19.89 -4.16
CA LEU A 179 -16.48 18.61 -4.73
C LEU A 179 -17.56 17.95 -3.87
N GLN A 180 -18.62 17.52 -4.51
CA GLN A 180 -19.72 16.77 -3.88
C GLN A 180 -19.91 15.45 -4.59
N LEU A 181 -20.25 14.41 -3.82
CA LEU A 181 -20.64 13.12 -4.37
C LEU A 181 -22.00 13.26 -5.09
N SER A 182 -22.17 12.54 -6.18
CA SER A 182 -23.47 12.44 -6.85
C SER A 182 -24.53 11.87 -5.89
N LYS A 183 -25.81 12.18 -6.10
CA LYS A 183 -26.91 11.66 -5.25
C LYS A 183 -26.91 10.15 -5.17
N ASN A 184 -26.65 9.47 -6.29
CA ASN A 184 -26.57 8.00 -6.32
C ASN A 184 -25.43 7.49 -5.43
N LEU A 185 -24.24 8.08 -5.56
CA LEU A 185 -23.10 7.69 -4.76
C LEU A 185 -23.30 7.99 -3.26
N GLN A 186 -23.93 9.12 -2.92
CA GLN A 186 -24.32 9.45 -1.55
C GLN A 186 -25.24 8.37 -0.95
N ASN A 187 -26.23 7.88 -1.71
CA ASN A 187 -27.12 6.81 -1.25
C ASN A 187 -26.36 5.50 -1.01
N ILE A 188 -25.44 5.13 -1.90
CA ILE A 188 -24.59 3.94 -1.74
C ILE A 188 -23.72 4.08 -0.49
N VAL A 189 -23.03 5.19 -0.30
CA VAL A 189 -22.20 5.46 0.88
C VAL A 189 -23.03 5.42 2.16
N HIS A 190 -24.23 6.02 2.16
CA HIS A 190 -25.13 5.98 3.31
C HIS A 190 -25.55 4.56 3.67
N THR A 191 -25.85 3.72 2.68
CA THR A 191 -26.18 2.29 2.90
C THR A 191 -24.96 1.54 3.43
N THR A 192 -23.78 1.76 2.86
CA THR A 192 -22.49 1.19 3.32
C THR A 192 -22.22 1.56 4.78
N ILE A 193 -22.44 2.81 5.17
CA ILE A 193 -22.29 3.27 6.56
C ILE A 193 -23.27 2.55 7.51
N LYS A 194 -24.50 2.29 7.10
CA LYS A 194 -25.45 1.52 7.91
C LYS A 194 -24.97 0.08 8.11
N GLU A 195 -24.52 -0.58 7.04
CA GLU A 195 -23.96 -1.93 7.11
C GLU A 195 -22.72 -1.95 8.03
N LEU A 196 -21.81 -0.97 7.89
CA LEU A 196 -20.62 -0.82 8.73
C LEU A 196 -20.98 -0.71 10.22
N LYS A 197 -21.92 0.17 10.57
CA LYS A 197 -22.38 0.34 11.96
C LYS A 197 -23.03 -0.93 12.54
N SER A 198 -23.72 -1.71 11.72
CA SER A 198 -24.36 -2.95 12.14
C SER A 198 -23.37 -4.09 12.42
N ALA A 199 -22.21 -4.08 11.76
CA ALA A 199 -21.18 -5.12 11.90
C ALA A 199 -20.41 -5.06 13.23
N LYS A 200 -20.47 -3.91 13.94
CA LYS A 200 -19.78 -3.69 15.22
C LYS A 200 -18.28 -4.02 15.13
N ALA A 201 -17.78 -4.91 16.00
CA ALA A 201 -16.36 -5.28 16.06
C ALA A 201 -15.85 -6.12 14.88
N GLY A 202 -16.70 -6.52 13.93
CA GLY A 202 -16.28 -7.28 12.75
C GLY A 202 -16.11 -6.42 11.49
N ALA A 203 -15.91 -5.11 11.63
CA ALA A 203 -15.79 -4.20 10.49
C ALA A 203 -14.32 -3.83 10.23
N VAL A 204 -13.93 -3.86 8.96
CA VAL A 204 -12.63 -3.38 8.47
C VAL A 204 -12.84 -2.33 7.40
N VAL A 205 -12.15 -1.21 7.50
CA VAL A 205 -12.09 -0.15 6.48
C VAL A 205 -10.63 0.05 6.12
N ILE A 206 -10.30 -0.08 4.84
CA ILE A 206 -8.95 0.06 4.28
C ILE A 206 -8.94 0.94 3.05
#